data_cfa443bd938e6418449e7056af3631e6
#
_entry.id   cfa443bd938e6418449e7056af3631e6
#
_cell.length_a   1.000
_cell.length_b   1.000
_cell.length_c   1.000
_cell.angle_alpha   90.00
_cell.angle_beta   90.00
_cell.angle_gamma   90.00
#
_symmetry.space_group_name_H-M   'P 1'
#
loop_
_entity.id
_entity.type
_entity.pdbx_description
1 polymer ?
#
loop_
_entity_poly.entity_id
_entity_poly.type
_entity_poly.pdbx_seq_one_letter_code
_entity_poly.pdbx_strand_id
1 'polypeptide(L)'
;MSLKADFELMARYNQWMNARLYAQAAALDEAELQADRGAFFGSILATLAHIHAADAHWLRRFANAMPGLASLDPVRAMPLPELVRGIVFPDFATLRADREALDTAIIAFTVEATDDVYAQPLSYTNSAGESHTKSAGLVLRHVFNHQTHHRGQVTTLFSQLGIDVGVTDLSALIPECVG
;
A
#
# COMPACT_ATOMS: atom_id res chain seq x y z
N MET A 1 18.42 11.08 10.45
CA MET A 1 17.87 10.41 9.25
C MET A 1 16.97 11.40 8.54
N SER A 2 17.06 11.56 7.19
CA SER A 2 16.16 12.42 6.43
C SER A 2 14.80 11.74 6.24
N LEU A 3 13.74 12.51 5.96
CA LEU A 3 12.43 11.94 5.60
C LEU A 3 12.52 11.04 4.37
N LYS A 4 13.37 11.43 3.39
CA LYS A 4 13.65 10.61 2.20
C LYS A 4 14.13 9.22 2.58
N ALA A 5 15.17 9.10 3.40
CA ALA A 5 15.71 7.79 3.81
C ALA A 5 14.70 6.95 4.60
N ASP A 6 13.87 7.59 5.44
CA ASP A 6 12.78 6.93 6.18
C ASP A 6 11.73 6.37 5.21
N PHE A 7 11.27 7.17 4.25
CA PHE A 7 10.26 6.72 3.29
C PHE A 7 10.78 5.70 2.28
N GLU A 8 12.05 5.76 1.89
CA GLU A 8 12.66 4.70 1.08
C GLU A 8 12.70 3.36 1.83
N LEU A 9 13.02 3.37 3.12
CA LEU A 9 12.97 2.17 3.95
C LEU A 9 11.53 1.63 4.05
N MET A 10 10.56 2.51 4.32
CA MET A 10 9.15 2.13 4.42
C MET A 10 8.60 1.58 3.09
N ALA A 11 9.01 2.13 1.95
CA ALA A 11 8.60 1.64 0.63
C ALA A 11 9.14 0.22 0.38
N ARG A 12 10.42 -0.05 0.68
CA ARG A 12 11.01 -1.39 0.58
C ARG A 12 10.34 -2.39 1.53
N TYR A 13 10.10 -1.99 2.77
CA TYR A 13 9.38 -2.80 3.74
C TYR A 13 7.97 -3.14 3.25
N ASN A 14 7.27 -2.15 2.69
CA ASN A 14 5.94 -2.33 2.16
C ASN A 14 5.90 -3.37 1.02
N GLN A 15 6.78 -3.23 0.03
CA GLN A 15 6.91 -4.20 -1.07
C GLN A 15 7.26 -5.61 -0.54
N TRP A 16 8.22 -5.71 0.37
CA TRP A 16 8.64 -6.99 0.96
C TRP A 16 7.49 -7.69 1.69
N MET A 17 6.71 -6.95 2.49
CA MET A 17 5.55 -7.51 3.18
C MET A 17 4.43 -7.90 2.23
N ASN A 18 4.13 -7.04 1.23
CA ASN A 18 3.11 -7.36 0.23
C ASN A 18 3.48 -8.64 -0.54
N ALA A 19 4.72 -8.76 -1.01
CA ALA A 19 5.18 -9.96 -1.71
C ALA A 19 4.94 -11.24 -0.89
N ARG A 20 5.19 -11.20 0.42
CA ARG A 20 4.95 -12.34 1.33
C ARG A 20 3.48 -12.66 1.47
N LEU A 21 2.64 -11.66 1.74
CA LEU A 21 1.21 -11.87 1.92
C LEU A 21 0.55 -12.39 0.64
N TYR A 22 0.93 -11.83 -0.52
CA TYR A 22 0.41 -12.29 -1.81
C TYR A 22 0.94 -13.68 -2.20
N ALA A 23 2.14 -14.07 -1.77
CA ALA A 23 2.65 -15.43 -1.94
C ALA A 23 1.83 -16.45 -1.13
N GLN A 24 1.48 -16.14 0.13
CA GLN A 24 0.61 -16.98 0.94
C GLN A 24 -0.83 -17.04 0.37
N ALA A 25 -1.36 -15.90 -0.06
CA ALA A 25 -2.67 -15.84 -0.69
C ALA A 25 -2.74 -16.67 -1.98
N ALA A 26 -1.67 -16.72 -2.77
CA ALA A 26 -1.60 -17.53 -3.99
C ALA A 26 -1.64 -19.05 -3.75
N ALA A 27 -1.41 -19.51 -2.54
CA ALA A 27 -1.52 -20.93 -2.16
C ALA A 27 -2.96 -21.34 -1.76
N LEU A 28 -3.86 -20.37 -1.59
CA LEU A 28 -5.27 -20.59 -1.27
C LEU A 28 -6.10 -20.70 -2.55
N ASP A 29 -7.18 -21.46 -2.48
CA ASP A 29 -8.17 -21.46 -3.54
C ASP A 29 -9.07 -20.21 -3.47
N GLU A 30 -9.87 -19.99 -4.49
CA GLU A 30 -10.74 -18.81 -4.59
C GLU A 30 -11.79 -18.77 -3.47
N ALA A 31 -12.33 -19.92 -3.08
CA ALA A 31 -13.32 -20.00 -2.03
C ALA A 31 -12.73 -19.62 -0.67
N GLU A 32 -11.50 -20.06 -0.38
CA GLU A 32 -10.77 -19.70 0.83
C GLU A 32 -10.42 -18.22 0.88
N LEU A 33 -9.98 -17.63 -0.27
CA LEU A 33 -9.66 -16.22 -0.39
C LEU A 33 -10.88 -15.32 -0.15
N GLN A 34 -12.06 -15.75 -0.60
CA GLN A 34 -13.31 -14.99 -0.52
C GLN A 34 -14.13 -15.30 0.73
N ALA A 35 -13.81 -16.38 1.48
CA ALA A 35 -14.56 -16.78 2.66
C ALA A 35 -14.68 -15.63 3.68
N ASP A 36 -15.90 -15.36 4.12
CA ASP A 36 -16.14 -14.41 5.22
C ASP A 36 -15.58 -14.98 6.54
N ARG A 37 -14.65 -14.25 7.12
CA ARG A 37 -13.96 -14.63 8.38
C ARG A 37 -14.26 -13.67 9.52
N GLY A 38 -15.33 -12.87 9.39
CA GLY A 38 -15.73 -11.90 10.41
C GLY A 38 -14.80 -10.70 10.55
N ALA A 39 -13.88 -10.47 9.60
CA ALA A 39 -13.03 -9.29 9.56
C ALA A 39 -13.80 -8.06 9.05
N PHE A 40 -13.26 -6.85 9.24
CA PHE A 40 -13.93 -5.62 8.82
C PHE A 40 -14.30 -5.60 7.31
N PHE A 41 -13.44 -6.14 6.46
CA PHE A 41 -13.69 -6.32 5.01
C PHE A 41 -14.21 -7.72 4.65
N GLY A 42 -14.50 -8.56 5.64
CA GLY A 42 -14.99 -9.92 5.48
C GLY A 42 -13.91 -10.95 5.18
N SER A 43 -13.14 -10.79 4.11
CA SER A 43 -12.23 -11.83 3.61
C SER A 43 -10.78 -11.36 3.44
N ILE A 44 -9.89 -12.32 3.19
CA ILE A 44 -8.48 -12.05 2.83
C ILE A 44 -8.42 -11.25 1.53
N LEU A 45 -9.13 -11.69 0.49
CA LEU A 45 -9.15 -11.03 -0.82
C LEU A 45 -9.65 -9.59 -0.70
N ALA A 46 -10.76 -9.38 0.00
CA ALA A 46 -11.32 -8.04 0.15
C ALA A 46 -10.42 -7.09 0.96
N THR A 47 -9.69 -7.61 1.95
CA THR A 47 -8.73 -6.80 2.72
C THR A 47 -7.52 -6.42 1.87
N LEU A 48 -6.96 -7.35 1.08
CA LEU A 48 -5.86 -7.06 0.15
C LEU A 48 -6.30 -6.06 -0.94
N ALA A 49 -7.50 -6.23 -1.48
CA ALA A 49 -8.09 -5.33 -2.46
C ALA A 49 -8.27 -3.91 -1.89
N HIS A 50 -8.71 -3.79 -0.63
CA HIS A 50 -8.83 -2.50 0.05
C HIS A 50 -7.47 -1.80 0.19
N ILE A 51 -6.43 -2.52 0.62
CA ILE A 51 -5.07 -1.94 0.74
C ILE A 51 -4.63 -1.39 -0.62
N HIS A 52 -4.75 -2.20 -1.68
CA HIS A 52 -4.38 -1.80 -3.03
C HIS A 52 -5.15 -0.55 -3.49
N ALA A 53 -6.46 -0.55 -3.36
CA ALA A 53 -7.31 0.56 -3.78
C ALA A 53 -6.98 1.86 -3.04
N ALA A 54 -6.83 1.79 -1.71
CA ALA A 54 -6.48 2.95 -0.90
C ALA A 54 -5.13 3.55 -1.32
N ASP A 55 -4.12 2.70 -1.54
CA ASP A 55 -2.80 3.14 -1.99
C ASP A 55 -2.85 3.78 -3.38
N ALA A 56 -3.56 3.16 -4.35
CA ALA A 56 -3.72 3.69 -5.70
C ALA A 56 -4.37 5.08 -5.68
N HIS A 57 -5.39 5.28 -4.85
CA HIS A 57 -6.04 6.58 -4.68
C HIS A 57 -5.13 7.61 -4.03
N TRP A 58 -4.34 7.24 -3.02
CA TRP A 58 -3.39 8.16 -2.42
C TRP A 58 -2.28 8.55 -3.38
N LEU A 59 -1.68 7.58 -4.07
CA LEU A 59 -0.64 7.87 -5.06
C LEU A 59 -1.17 8.73 -6.22
N ARG A 60 -2.42 8.52 -6.66
CA ARG A 60 -3.05 9.39 -7.67
C ARG A 60 -3.16 10.84 -7.19
N ARG A 61 -3.45 11.08 -5.90
CA ARG A 61 -3.47 12.41 -5.31
C ARG A 61 -2.09 13.06 -5.34
N PHE A 62 -1.04 12.30 -4.98
CA PHE A 62 0.35 12.77 -5.13
C PHE A 62 0.69 13.07 -6.58
N ALA A 63 0.35 12.18 -7.50
CA ALA A 63 0.61 12.33 -8.93
C ALA A 63 -0.04 13.60 -9.52
N ASN A 64 -1.27 13.90 -9.10
CA ASN A 64 -1.99 15.10 -9.55
C ASN A 64 -1.42 16.38 -8.94
N ALA A 65 -1.01 16.35 -7.67
CA ALA A 65 -0.47 17.53 -6.99
C ALA A 65 0.99 17.82 -7.37
N MET A 66 1.72 16.83 -7.84
CA MET A 66 3.17 16.90 -8.12
C MET A 66 3.48 16.45 -9.56
N PRO A 67 3.04 17.22 -10.58
CA PRO A 67 3.16 16.83 -11.99
C PRO A 67 4.62 16.70 -12.46
N GLY A 68 5.58 17.30 -11.75
CA GLY A 68 7.01 17.23 -12.07
C GLY A 68 7.68 15.91 -11.68
N LEU A 69 7.02 15.00 -10.94
CA LEU A 69 7.60 13.71 -10.56
C LEU A 69 7.27 12.65 -11.61
N ALA A 70 8.28 12.25 -12.38
CA ALA A 70 8.15 11.29 -13.47
C ALA A 70 7.85 9.87 -12.96
N SER A 71 8.32 9.51 -11.78
CA SER A 71 8.02 8.23 -11.12
C SER A 71 6.52 7.98 -10.89
N LEU A 72 5.71 9.04 -10.89
CA LEU A 72 4.26 8.95 -10.73
C LEU A 72 3.49 8.89 -12.06
N ASP A 73 4.16 8.95 -13.22
CA ASP A 73 3.49 8.82 -14.53
C ASP A 73 2.73 7.50 -14.70
N PRO A 74 3.27 6.33 -14.30
CA PRO A 74 2.51 5.08 -14.36
C PRO A 74 1.23 5.14 -13.52
N VAL A 75 1.28 5.81 -12.36
CA VAL A 75 0.11 5.97 -11.49
C VAL A 75 -0.95 6.86 -12.15
N ARG A 76 -0.56 7.89 -12.91
CA ARG A 76 -1.50 8.76 -13.67
C ARG A 76 -2.28 7.99 -14.72
N ALA A 77 -1.66 6.99 -15.35
CA ALA A 77 -2.28 6.16 -16.37
C ALA A 77 -3.07 4.96 -15.81
N MET A 78 -2.79 4.54 -14.57
CA MET A 78 -3.41 3.37 -13.95
C MET A 78 -4.92 3.58 -13.74
N PRO A 79 -5.80 2.61 -14.07
CA PRO A 79 -7.20 2.67 -13.66
C PRO A 79 -7.32 2.72 -12.14
N LEU A 80 -8.22 3.54 -11.62
CA LEU A 80 -8.47 3.58 -10.18
C LEU A 80 -9.62 2.63 -9.84
N PRO A 81 -9.41 1.66 -8.94
CA PRO A 81 -10.49 0.85 -8.41
C PRO A 81 -11.44 1.72 -7.57
N GLU A 82 -12.71 1.35 -7.52
CA GLU A 82 -13.68 2.04 -6.66
C GLU A 82 -13.35 1.82 -5.18
N LEU A 83 -13.42 2.90 -4.37
CA LEU A 83 -13.26 2.83 -2.92
C LEU A 83 -14.61 2.55 -2.25
N VAL A 84 -15.17 1.39 -2.49
CA VAL A 84 -16.42 0.94 -1.85
C VAL A 84 -16.17 -0.24 -0.92
N ARG A 85 -17.03 -0.40 0.07
CA ARG A 85 -17.02 -1.61 0.89
C ARG A 85 -17.39 -2.79 -0.02
N GLY A 86 -16.50 -3.78 -0.15
CA GLY A 86 -16.69 -4.89 -1.08
C GLY A 86 -16.08 -4.64 -2.45
N ILE A 87 -14.89 -4.03 -2.52
CA ILE A 87 -14.12 -3.87 -3.77
C ILE A 87 -14.04 -5.22 -4.47
N VAL A 88 -14.57 -5.29 -5.67
CA VAL A 88 -14.50 -6.47 -6.52
C VAL A 88 -13.33 -6.28 -7.48
N PHE A 89 -12.30 -7.11 -7.34
CA PHE A 89 -11.31 -7.31 -8.39
C PHE A 89 -11.79 -8.45 -9.30
N PRO A 90 -11.43 -8.43 -10.59
CA PRO A 90 -11.82 -9.50 -11.52
C PRO A 90 -11.37 -10.87 -11.02
N ASP A 91 -10.15 -10.94 -10.50
CA ASP A 91 -9.53 -12.14 -9.92
C ASP A 91 -8.30 -11.78 -9.09
N PHE A 92 -7.79 -12.75 -8.32
CA PHE A 92 -6.61 -12.56 -7.49
C PHE A 92 -5.31 -12.32 -8.29
N ALA A 93 -5.19 -12.91 -9.49
CA ALA A 93 -3.99 -12.73 -10.32
C ALA A 93 -3.87 -11.29 -10.81
N THR A 94 -4.97 -10.69 -11.24
CA THR A 94 -5.05 -9.26 -11.61
C THR A 94 -4.71 -8.36 -10.42
N LEU A 95 -5.31 -8.61 -9.25
CA LEU A 95 -5.00 -7.84 -8.03
C LEU A 95 -3.51 -7.92 -7.67
N ARG A 96 -2.90 -9.11 -7.81
CA ARG A 96 -1.48 -9.31 -7.54
C ARG A 96 -0.61 -8.52 -8.51
N ALA A 97 -0.86 -8.60 -9.81
CA ALA A 97 -0.10 -7.88 -10.82
C ALA A 97 -0.19 -6.34 -10.61
N ASP A 98 -1.39 -5.84 -10.32
CA ASP A 98 -1.62 -4.42 -10.03
C ASP A 98 -0.89 -4.00 -8.74
N ARG A 99 -0.87 -4.85 -7.70
CA ARG A 99 -0.11 -4.59 -6.48
C ARG A 99 1.39 -4.50 -6.72
N GLU A 100 1.96 -5.44 -7.49
CA GLU A 100 3.39 -5.44 -7.84
C GLU A 100 3.78 -4.18 -8.62
N ALA A 101 2.95 -3.74 -9.56
CA ALA A 101 3.14 -2.49 -10.30
C ALA A 101 3.08 -1.26 -9.40
N LEU A 102 2.12 -1.23 -8.47
CA LEU A 102 1.95 -0.11 -7.55
C LEU A 102 3.09 -0.04 -6.52
N ASP A 103 3.58 -1.18 -6.00
CA ASP A 103 4.77 -1.21 -5.13
C ASP A 103 6.02 -0.68 -5.84
N THR A 104 6.17 -1.03 -7.11
CA THR A 104 7.26 -0.50 -7.94
C THR A 104 7.17 1.02 -8.08
N ALA A 105 5.97 1.55 -8.31
CA ALA A 105 5.73 2.99 -8.38
C ALA A 105 5.99 3.70 -7.04
N ILE A 106 5.60 3.09 -5.90
CA ILE A 106 5.87 3.63 -4.56
C ILE A 106 7.39 3.75 -4.32
N ILE A 107 8.15 2.70 -4.65
CA ILE A 107 9.61 2.74 -4.52
C ILE A 107 10.21 3.83 -5.41
N ALA A 108 9.83 3.88 -6.69
CA ALA A 108 10.33 4.89 -7.62
C ALA A 108 10.01 6.31 -7.12
N PHE A 109 8.80 6.55 -6.62
CA PHE A 109 8.39 7.82 -6.04
C PHE A 109 9.26 8.21 -4.84
N THR A 110 9.50 7.30 -3.88
CA THR A 110 10.31 7.63 -2.70
C THR A 110 11.78 7.85 -3.03
N VAL A 111 12.31 7.21 -4.09
CA VAL A 111 13.67 7.44 -4.59
C VAL A 111 13.80 8.80 -5.29
N GLU A 112 12.81 9.20 -6.10
CA GLU A 112 12.83 10.50 -6.80
C GLU A 112 12.56 11.67 -5.87
N ALA A 113 11.59 11.53 -4.96
CA ALA A 113 11.17 12.61 -4.07
C ALA A 113 12.27 13.01 -3.08
N THR A 114 12.36 14.32 -2.81
CA THR A 114 13.29 14.91 -1.85
C THR A 114 12.58 15.34 -0.58
N ASP A 115 13.33 15.70 0.46
CA ASP A 115 12.76 16.26 1.69
C ASP A 115 11.93 17.53 1.41
N ASP A 116 12.33 18.33 0.41
CA ASP A 116 11.56 19.51 -0.03
C ASP A 116 10.20 19.12 -0.64
N VAL A 117 10.12 18.01 -1.38
CA VAL A 117 8.85 17.48 -1.89
C VAL A 117 7.94 17.07 -0.73
N TYR A 118 8.48 16.41 0.27
CA TYR A 118 7.70 16.01 1.45
C TYR A 118 7.24 17.18 2.33
N ALA A 119 7.96 18.31 2.29
CA ALA A 119 7.57 19.52 3.00
C ALA A 119 6.41 20.27 2.31
N GLN A 120 6.14 20.01 1.03
CA GLN A 120 5.09 20.71 0.28
C GLN A 120 3.69 20.39 0.79
N PRO A 121 2.74 21.32 0.59
CA PRO A 121 1.32 21.04 0.81
C PRO A 121 0.78 20.10 -0.28
N LEU A 122 0.01 19.10 0.14
CA LEU A 122 -0.78 18.22 -0.71
C LEU A 122 -2.25 18.61 -0.60
N SER A 123 -2.80 19.17 -1.68
CA SER A 123 -4.23 19.48 -1.76
C SER A 123 -4.98 18.37 -2.48
N TYR A 124 -6.08 17.92 -1.92
CA TYR A 124 -6.90 16.83 -2.47
C TYR A 124 -8.36 16.96 -2.01
N THR A 125 -9.25 16.27 -2.72
CA THR A 125 -10.65 16.07 -2.29
C THR A 125 -10.81 14.63 -1.81
N ASN A 126 -11.46 14.44 -0.66
CA ASN A 126 -11.77 13.12 -0.13
C ASN A 126 -13.02 12.51 -0.80
N SER A 127 -13.38 11.27 -0.42
CA SER A 127 -14.55 10.57 -0.96
C SER A 127 -15.90 11.20 -0.57
N ALA A 128 -15.92 12.07 0.44
CA ALA A 128 -17.11 12.84 0.83
C ALA A 128 -17.23 14.18 0.06
N GLY A 129 -16.29 14.49 -0.86
CA GLY A 129 -16.29 15.75 -1.61
C GLY A 129 -15.64 16.92 -0.84
N GLU A 130 -15.04 16.68 0.31
CA GLU A 130 -14.41 17.73 1.13
C GLU A 130 -12.96 17.98 0.66
N SER A 131 -12.60 19.26 0.54
CA SER A 131 -11.25 19.67 0.17
C SER A 131 -10.35 19.79 1.39
N HIS A 132 -9.14 19.26 1.26
CA HIS A 132 -8.11 19.27 2.29
C HIS A 132 -6.78 19.73 1.73
N THR A 133 -5.98 20.39 2.59
CA THR A 133 -4.57 20.69 2.31
C THR A 133 -3.75 20.26 3.51
N LYS A 134 -2.83 19.30 3.33
CA LYS A 134 -2.01 18.70 4.40
C LYS A 134 -0.56 18.59 3.95
N SER A 135 0.38 18.43 4.88
CA SER A 135 1.78 18.13 4.54
C SER A 135 1.88 16.83 3.78
N ALA A 136 2.55 16.85 2.62
CA ALA A 136 2.77 15.68 1.78
C ALA A 136 3.45 14.52 2.54
N GLY A 137 4.51 14.83 3.31
CA GLY A 137 5.20 13.81 4.11
C GLY A 137 4.33 13.19 5.19
N LEU A 138 3.46 13.98 5.85
CA LEU A 138 2.53 13.42 6.84
C LEU A 138 1.45 12.55 6.18
N VAL A 139 0.99 12.92 4.99
CA VAL A 139 0.06 12.08 4.22
C VAL A 139 0.74 10.78 3.77
N LEU A 140 1.99 10.83 3.30
CA LEU A 140 2.72 9.62 2.92
C LEU A 140 2.95 8.70 4.13
N ARG A 141 3.25 9.26 5.30
CA ARG A 141 3.32 8.49 6.55
C ARG A 141 1.98 7.84 6.91
N HIS A 142 0.87 8.55 6.68
CA HIS A 142 -0.46 7.95 6.84
C HIS A 142 -0.65 6.76 5.90
N VAL A 143 -0.23 6.83 4.63
CA VAL A 143 -0.31 5.71 3.67
C VAL A 143 0.41 4.48 4.21
N PHE A 144 1.65 4.60 4.64
CA PHE A 144 2.41 3.47 5.20
C PHE A 144 1.81 2.93 6.50
N ASN A 145 1.31 3.81 7.38
CA ASN A 145 0.62 3.38 8.60
C ASN A 145 -0.68 2.63 8.29
N HIS A 146 -1.46 3.09 7.32
CA HIS A 146 -2.69 2.43 6.85
C HIS A 146 -2.40 1.03 6.32
N GLN A 147 -1.37 0.88 5.49
CA GLN A 147 -0.93 -0.42 4.99
C GLN A 147 -0.53 -1.36 6.13
N THR A 148 0.27 -0.88 7.09
CA THR A 148 0.70 -1.69 8.25
C THR A 148 -0.50 -2.15 9.06
N HIS A 149 -1.49 -1.28 9.30
CA HIS A 149 -2.71 -1.62 10.01
C HIS A 149 -3.48 -2.77 9.34
N HIS A 150 -3.74 -2.64 8.03
CA HIS A 150 -4.53 -3.65 7.31
C HIS A 150 -3.73 -4.93 7.00
N ARG A 151 -2.41 -4.86 6.81
CA ARG A 151 -1.57 -6.07 6.75
C ARG A 151 -1.62 -6.86 8.05
N GLY A 152 -1.67 -6.20 9.22
CA GLY A 152 -1.90 -6.87 10.49
C GLY A 152 -3.23 -7.64 10.52
N GLN A 153 -4.29 -7.12 9.91
CA GLN A 153 -5.55 -7.85 9.75
C GLN A 153 -5.40 -9.07 8.85
N VAL A 154 -4.73 -8.93 7.70
CA VAL A 154 -4.48 -10.05 6.78
C VAL A 154 -3.63 -11.14 7.44
N THR A 155 -2.56 -10.78 8.17
CA THR A 155 -1.73 -11.76 8.90
C THR A 155 -2.52 -12.51 9.96
N THR A 156 -3.44 -11.83 10.65
CA THR A 156 -4.37 -12.48 11.60
C THR A 156 -5.27 -13.49 10.89
N LEU A 157 -5.83 -13.15 9.71
CA LEU A 157 -6.68 -14.06 8.94
C LEU A 157 -5.90 -15.30 8.47
N PHE A 158 -4.64 -15.14 8.04
CA PHE A 158 -3.76 -16.27 7.71
C PHE A 158 -3.47 -17.14 8.93
N SER A 159 -3.17 -16.52 10.08
CA SER A 159 -2.92 -17.24 11.33
C SER A 159 -4.13 -18.10 11.77
N GLN A 160 -5.36 -17.64 11.56
CA GLN A 160 -6.59 -18.40 11.82
C GLN A 160 -6.71 -19.64 10.92
N LEU A 161 -6.03 -19.64 9.78
CA LEU A 161 -5.93 -20.80 8.86
C LEU A 161 -4.71 -21.70 9.16
N GLY A 162 -3.92 -21.38 10.17
CA GLY A 162 -2.68 -22.08 10.47
C GLY A 162 -1.55 -21.75 9.50
N ILE A 163 -1.67 -20.68 8.72
CA ILE A 163 -0.65 -20.24 7.77
C ILE A 163 0.30 -19.25 8.45
N ASP A 164 1.57 -19.61 8.48
CA ASP A 164 2.65 -18.74 8.98
C ASP A 164 3.17 -17.84 7.86
N VAL A 165 3.05 -16.53 8.05
CA VAL A 165 3.59 -15.53 7.12
C VAL A 165 5.07 -15.21 7.39
N GLY A 166 5.66 -15.79 8.42
CA GLY A 166 7.04 -15.55 8.86
C GLY A 166 7.24 -14.18 9.50
N VAL A 167 8.49 -13.70 9.51
CA VAL A 167 8.86 -12.42 10.13
C VAL A 167 8.14 -11.26 9.46
N THR A 168 7.54 -10.39 10.27
CA THR A 168 6.78 -9.20 9.82
C THR A 168 7.41 -7.89 10.28
N ASP A 169 8.52 -7.95 11.02
CA ASP A 169 9.12 -6.80 11.66
C ASP A 169 9.91 -5.94 10.68
N LEU A 170 9.70 -4.64 10.73
CA LEU A 170 10.48 -3.66 9.97
C LEU A 170 11.98 -3.76 10.25
N SER A 171 12.35 -4.15 11.48
CA SER A 171 13.74 -4.31 11.90
C SER A 171 14.54 -5.28 11.01
N ALA A 172 13.88 -6.23 10.34
CA ALA A 172 14.52 -7.15 9.40
C ALA A 172 15.15 -6.45 8.18
N LEU A 173 14.75 -5.21 7.89
CA LEU A 173 15.26 -4.40 6.77
C LEU A 173 16.10 -3.19 7.22
N ILE A 174 16.23 -2.96 8.52
CA ILE A 174 17.07 -1.87 9.04
C ILE A 174 18.54 -2.29 8.93
N PRO A 175 19.39 -1.49 8.25
CA PRO A 175 20.81 -1.78 8.15
C PRO A 175 21.49 -1.74 9.52
N GLU A 176 22.46 -2.64 9.74
CA GLU A 176 23.34 -2.57 10.90
C GLU A 176 24.17 -1.28 10.88
N CYS A 177 24.35 -0.67 12.05
CA CYS A 177 25.30 0.43 12.20
C CYS A 177 26.72 -0.13 12.09
N VAL A 178 27.46 0.25 11.05
CA VAL A 178 28.91 -0.03 10.98
C VAL A 178 29.58 0.92 11.99
N GLY A 179 30.18 0.33 13.01
CA GLY A 179 30.95 1.07 14.00
C GLY A 179 32.23 1.70 13.43
#